data_9f3f23497a218f208ecc569311509612
#
_entry.id   9f3f23497a218f208ecc569311509612
#
_cell.length_a   1.000
_cell.length_b   1.000
_cell.length_c   1.000
_cell.angle_alpha   90.00
_cell.angle_beta   90.00
_cell.angle_gamma   90.00
#
_symmetry.space_group_name_H-M   'P 1'
#
loop_
_entity.id
_entity.type
_entity.pdbx_description
1 polymer ?
#
loop_
_entity_poly.entity_id
_entity_poly.type
_entity_poly.pdbx_seq_one_letter_code
_entity_poly.pdbx_strand_id
1 'polypeptide(L)'
;MVGAIWSMPPKDVMDYPIISLFNFFNNHKLLHSKNDRPKWLTVSNGSIQYVSKIIRFLDANPRVKTYKNINITEIKRKNNSITVKDSNNNENQFDHIIFATNPTKILEIVKDTDEKEKNILSSFSTNKNTAYLHNDKSLMPSLREVWSSWNVHIPKKKVDYISVTYWMNRLQNINNSKPLFLSLNPSKLPKEKSIFKIIDYEHPIFDLGSIDSKKQLPKIQGHRNTWYCGAWSGNGFHEDGINSSVELAKKFGIKILWE
;
A
#
# COMPACT_ATOMS: atom_id res chain seq x y z
N MET A 1 -0.50 -17.78 -6.87
CA MET A 1 -0.44 -16.42 -7.49
C MET A 1 -1.10 -15.38 -6.60
N VAL A 2 -2.37 -15.51 -6.21
CA VAL A 2 -3.09 -14.55 -5.34
C VAL A 2 -2.30 -14.18 -4.10
N GLY A 3 -1.91 -15.15 -3.29
CA GLY A 3 -1.12 -14.89 -2.08
C GLY A 3 0.23 -14.21 -2.32
N ALA A 4 0.84 -14.39 -3.51
CA ALA A 4 2.10 -13.72 -3.86
C ALA A 4 1.88 -12.26 -4.29
N ILE A 5 0.73 -11.94 -4.91
CA ILE A 5 0.41 -10.58 -5.37
C ILE A 5 0.02 -9.69 -4.18
N TRP A 6 -0.85 -10.19 -3.30
CA TRP A 6 -1.39 -9.43 -2.17
C TRP A 6 -0.74 -9.79 -0.83
N SER A 7 0.32 -10.59 -0.84
CA SER A 7 1.04 -11.02 0.38
C SER A 7 0.13 -11.70 1.41
N MET A 8 -0.87 -12.43 0.91
CA MET A 8 -1.87 -13.10 1.74
C MET A 8 -1.37 -14.45 2.24
N PRO A 9 -1.65 -14.81 3.51
CA PRO A 9 -1.42 -16.16 4.00
C PRO A 9 -2.17 -17.21 3.16
N PRO A 10 -1.61 -18.41 2.95
CA PRO A 10 -2.26 -19.45 2.13
C PRO A 10 -3.68 -19.81 2.58
N LYS A 11 -3.95 -19.75 3.89
CA LYS A 11 -5.28 -20.02 4.47
C LYS A 11 -6.35 -19.02 4.04
N ASP A 12 -5.96 -17.77 3.83
CA ASP A 12 -6.88 -16.66 3.52
C ASP A 12 -7.08 -16.48 2.00
N VAL A 13 -6.25 -17.16 1.19
CA VAL A 13 -6.35 -17.09 -0.28
C VAL A 13 -7.69 -17.60 -0.82
N MET A 14 -8.29 -18.60 -0.14
CA MET A 14 -9.58 -19.17 -0.57
C MET A 14 -10.76 -18.24 -0.30
N ASP A 15 -10.61 -17.29 0.62
CA ASP A 15 -11.61 -16.27 0.95
C ASP A 15 -11.47 -15.02 0.06
N TYR A 16 -10.43 -14.99 -0.79
CA TYR A 16 -10.23 -13.88 -1.73
C TYR A 16 -11.33 -13.86 -2.80
N PRO A 17 -12.03 -12.73 -2.99
CA PRO A 17 -13.15 -12.67 -3.91
C PRO A 17 -12.75 -12.91 -5.36
N ILE A 18 -13.33 -13.94 -5.98
CA ILE A 18 -13.02 -14.35 -7.36
C ILE A 18 -13.23 -13.21 -8.37
N ILE A 19 -14.23 -12.36 -8.15
CA ILE A 19 -14.47 -11.21 -9.02
C ILE A 19 -13.31 -10.20 -9.00
N SER A 20 -12.71 -9.97 -7.84
CA SER A 20 -11.54 -9.10 -7.71
C SER A 20 -10.33 -9.67 -8.43
N LEU A 21 -10.12 -11.00 -8.33
CA LEU A 21 -9.08 -11.70 -9.06
C LEU A 21 -9.29 -11.64 -10.57
N PHE A 22 -10.51 -11.86 -11.03
CA PHE A 22 -10.85 -11.79 -12.44
C PHE A 22 -10.63 -10.38 -13.00
N ASN A 23 -11.10 -9.36 -12.30
CA ASN A 23 -10.91 -7.96 -12.68
C ASN A 23 -9.42 -7.60 -12.74
N PHE A 24 -8.63 -8.04 -11.77
CA PHE A 24 -7.18 -7.85 -11.78
C PHE A 24 -6.53 -8.50 -13.02
N PHE A 25 -6.87 -9.74 -13.32
CA PHE A 25 -6.32 -10.45 -14.48
C PHE A 25 -6.72 -9.77 -15.80
N ASN A 26 -7.96 -9.33 -15.90
CA ASN A 26 -8.48 -8.64 -17.08
C ASN A 26 -7.78 -7.27 -17.26
N ASN A 27 -7.72 -6.46 -16.23
CA ASN A 27 -7.09 -5.13 -16.25
C ASN A 27 -5.60 -5.19 -16.61
N HIS A 28 -4.91 -6.23 -16.16
CA HIS A 28 -3.49 -6.45 -16.45
C HIS A 28 -3.24 -7.30 -17.70
N LYS A 29 -4.32 -7.67 -18.42
CA LYS A 29 -4.26 -8.55 -19.61
C LYS A 29 -3.50 -9.86 -19.38
N LEU A 30 -3.55 -10.40 -18.17
CA LEU A 30 -2.82 -11.62 -17.80
C LEU A 30 -3.41 -12.88 -18.45
N LEU A 31 -4.67 -12.84 -18.83
CA LEU A 31 -5.37 -13.92 -19.55
C LEU A 31 -5.19 -13.84 -21.09
N HIS A 32 -4.54 -12.79 -21.59
CA HIS A 32 -4.30 -12.60 -23.01
C HIS A 32 -3.01 -13.31 -23.47
N SER A 33 -2.86 -13.46 -24.80
CA SER A 33 -1.64 -13.99 -25.39
C SER A 33 -0.43 -13.13 -25.06
N LYS A 34 0.78 -13.68 -25.16
CA LYS A 34 2.02 -12.96 -24.85
C LYS A 34 2.19 -11.68 -25.68
N ASN A 35 1.69 -11.68 -26.90
CA ASN A 35 1.83 -10.54 -27.82
C ASN A 35 0.88 -9.38 -27.50
N ASP A 36 -0.24 -9.66 -26.80
CA ASP A 36 -1.26 -8.67 -26.45
C ASP A 36 -1.08 -8.08 -25.04
N ARG A 37 -0.04 -8.53 -24.34
CA ARG A 37 0.24 -8.04 -22.97
C ARG A 37 0.92 -6.66 -23.02
N PRO A 38 0.51 -5.74 -22.15
CA PRO A 38 1.15 -4.43 -22.07
C PRO A 38 2.61 -4.57 -21.64
N LYS A 39 3.45 -3.69 -22.17
CA LYS A 39 4.83 -3.55 -21.68
C LYS A 39 4.79 -2.95 -20.27
N TRP A 40 5.38 -3.67 -19.32
CA TRP A 40 5.51 -3.17 -17.96
C TRP A 40 6.58 -2.10 -17.88
N LEU A 41 6.25 -0.98 -17.25
CA LEU A 41 7.14 0.16 -17.08
C LEU A 41 7.38 0.40 -15.59
N THR A 42 8.49 1.06 -15.28
CA THR A 42 8.81 1.56 -13.96
C THR A 42 9.40 2.95 -14.05
N VAL A 43 9.35 3.70 -12.96
CA VAL A 43 9.97 5.02 -12.89
C VAL A 43 11.49 4.87 -12.85
N SER A 44 12.18 5.46 -13.82
CA SER A 44 13.65 5.47 -13.83
C SER A 44 14.20 6.05 -12.53
N ASN A 45 15.15 5.36 -11.91
CA ASN A 45 15.72 5.69 -10.60
C ASN A 45 14.73 5.64 -9.43
N GLY A 46 13.61 4.93 -9.61
CA GLY A 46 12.63 4.64 -8.55
C GLY A 46 11.63 5.76 -8.27
N SER A 47 10.62 5.43 -7.49
CA SER A 47 9.49 6.32 -7.18
C SER A 47 9.89 7.61 -6.44
N ILE A 48 11.06 7.64 -5.81
CA ILE A 48 11.60 8.84 -5.16
C ILE A 48 11.69 10.04 -6.13
N GLN A 49 11.80 9.79 -7.44
CA GLN A 49 11.90 10.85 -8.44
C GLN A 49 10.63 11.70 -8.49
N TYR A 50 9.45 11.09 -8.56
CA TYR A 50 8.21 11.87 -8.57
C TYR A 50 7.84 12.38 -7.18
N VAL A 51 8.10 11.60 -6.12
CA VAL A 51 7.87 12.03 -4.74
C VAL A 51 8.66 13.29 -4.42
N SER A 52 9.95 13.35 -4.79
CA SER A 52 10.78 14.53 -4.57
C SER A 52 10.31 15.76 -5.36
N LYS A 53 9.73 15.55 -6.56
CA LYS A 53 9.13 16.66 -7.34
C LYS A 53 7.88 17.20 -6.65
N ILE A 54 7.01 16.32 -6.16
CA ILE A 54 5.80 16.70 -5.41
C ILE A 54 6.18 17.46 -4.15
N ILE A 55 7.12 16.96 -3.35
CA ILE A 55 7.57 17.62 -2.13
C ILE A 55 8.10 19.03 -2.44
N ARG A 56 8.96 19.17 -3.45
CA ARG A 56 9.47 20.49 -3.85
C ARG A 56 8.38 21.46 -4.27
N PHE A 57 7.37 20.97 -5.00
CA PHE A 57 6.21 21.77 -5.38
C PHE A 57 5.39 22.23 -4.17
N LEU A 58 5.17 21.33 -3.19
CA LEU A 58 4.46 21.65 -1.96
C LEU A 58 5.25 22.63 -1.09
N ASP A 59 6.54 22.40 -0.90
CA ASP A 59 7.43 23.26 -0.08
C ASP A 59 7.60 24.66 -0.67
N ALA A 60 7.45 24.81 -1.99
CA ALA A 60 7.47 26.13 -2.67
C ALA A 60 6.16 26.92 -2.51
N ASN A 61 5.07 26.28 -2.04
CA ASN A 61 3.79 26.94 -1.87
C ASN A 61 3.64 27.50 -0.43
N PRO A 62 3.57 28.82 -0.22
CA PRO A 62 3.49 29.41 1.12
C PRO A 62 2.21 29.04 1.90
N ARG A 63 1.19 28.52 1.20
CA ARG A 63 -0.05 28.03 1.84
C ARG A 63 0.06 26.59 2.33
N VAL A 64 1.15 25.89 2.03
CA VAL A 64 1.35 24.47 2.39
C VAL A 64 2.45 24.38 3.42
N LYS A 65 2.20 23.64 4.50
CA LYS A 65 3.21 23.25 5.48
C LYS A 65 3.36 21.75 5.48
N THR A 66 4.57 21.26 5.25
CA THR A 66 4.90 19.83 5.28
C THR A 66 5.65 19.49 6.56
N TYR A 67 5.18 18.48 7.27
CA TYR A 67 5.81 17.98 8.48
C TYR A 67 6.27 16.54 8.24
N LYS A 68 7.54 16.26 8.53
CA LYS A 68 8.17 14.94 8.36
C LYS A 68 8.54 14.37 9.72
N ASN A 69 8.56 13.05 9.82
CA ASN A 69 8.92 12.34 11.06
C ASN A 69 8.03 12.72 12.26
N ILE A 70 6.78 13.07 12.00
CA ILE A 70 5.77 13.37 13.02
C ILE A 70 4.84 12.17 13.14
N ASN A 71 4.68 11.67 14.35
CA ASN A 71 3.70 10.63 14.66
C ASN A 71 2.46 11.28 15.30
N ILE A 72 1.30 11.11 14.67
CA ILE A 72 0.02 11.57 15.22
C ILE A 72 -0.46 10.53 16.22
N THR A 73 -0.78 10.97 17.44
CA THR A 73 -1.17 10.11 18.57
C THR A 73 -2.65 10.19 18.87
N GLU A 74 -3.27 11.33 18.59
CA GLU A 74 -4.68 11.54 18.92
C GLU A 74 -5.34 12.54 17.97
N ILE A 75 -6.60 12.27 17.63
CA ILE A 75 -7.47 13.18 16.90
C ILE A 75 -8.82 13.23 17.61
N LYS A 76 -9.29 14.45 17.85
CA LYS A 76 -10.61 14.75 18.41
C LYS A 76 -11.37 15.70 17.50
N ARG A 77 -12.65 15.44 17.29
CA ARG A 77 -13.52 16.22 16.42
C ARG A 77 -14.69 16.78 17.25
N LYS A 78 -14.70 18.08 17.47
CA LYS A 78 -15.72 18.73 18.30
C LYS A 78 -16.10 20.09 17.70
N ASN A 79 -17.39 20.39 17.65
CA ASN A 79 -17.91 21.70 17.24
C ASN A 79 -17.35 22.20 15.88
N ASN A 80 -17.34 21.35 14.87
CA ASN A 80 -16.76 21.62 13.54
C ASN A 80 -15.25 21.95 13.52
N SER A 81 -14.55 21.71 14.62
CA SER A 81 -13.10 21.84 14.71
C SER A 81 -12.47 20.48 14.97
N ILE A 82 -11.33 20.23 14.36
CA ILE A 82 -10.57 19.00 14.50
C ILE A 82 -9.25 19.32 15.17
N THR A 83 -9.03 18.77 16.34
CA THR A 83 -7.77 18.87 17.08
C THR A 83 -6.90 17.66 16.77
N VAL A 84 -5.70 17.91 16.27
CA VAL A 84 -4.68 16.88 15.98
C VAL A 84 -3.53 17.04 16.95
N LYS A 85 -3.21 15.97 17.68
CA LYS A 85 -2.10 15.90 18.63
C LYS A 85 -1.00 14.98 18.11
N ASP A 86 0.23 15.43 18.20
CA ASP A 86 1.42 14.67 17.82
C ASP A 86 2.12 14.02 19.02
N SER A 87 3.17 13.22 18.75
CA SER A 87 3.99 12.55 19.78
C SER A 87 4.83 13.52 20.64
N ASN A 88 4.95 14.78 20.22
CA ASN A 88 5.63 15.83 20.98
C ASN A 88 4.66 16.66 21.82
N ASN A 89 3.39 16.22 21.91
CA ASN A 89 2.28 16.92 22.57
C ASN A 89 1.91 18.27 21.96
N ASN A 90 2.32 18.56 20.71
CA ASN A 90 1.79 19.72 20.02
C ASN A 90 0.35 19.45 19.58
N GLU A 91 -0.51 20.45 19.75
CA GLU A 91 -1.89 20.41 19.31
C GLU A 91 -2.13 21.50 18.27
N ASN A 92 -2.74 21.09 17.14
CA ASN A 92 -3.14 22.00 16.07
C ASN A 92 -4.62 21.80 15.75
N GLN A 93 -5.30 22.87 15.37
CA GLN A 93 -6.71 22.86 15.00
C GLN A 93 -6.88 23.04 13.48
N PHE A 94 -7.86 22.32 12.93
CA PHE A 94 -8.17 22.29 11.51
C PHE A 94 -9.68 22.25 11.28
N ASP A 95 -10.12 22.77 10.14
CA ASP A 95 -11.53 22.70 9.71
C ASP A 95 -11.88 21.35 9.11
N HIS A 96 -10.93 20.71 8.39
CA HIS A 96 -11.08 19.42 7.74
C HIS A 96 -9.86 18.53 7.99
N ILE A 97 -10.09 17.22 8.00
CA ILE A 97 -9.02 16.23 8.00
C ILE A 97 -9.21 15.23 6.85
N ILE A 98 -8.12 14.92 6.16
CA ILE A 98 -8.06 13.89 5.13
C ILE A 98 -7.11 12.81 5.60
N PHE A 99 -7.62 11.60 5.77
CA PHE A 99 -6.82 10.43 6.09
C PHE A 99 -6.36 9.75 4.80
N ALA A 100 -5.07 9.81 4.52
CA ALA A 100 -4.42 9.04 3.45
C ALA A 100 -3.58 7.89 4.04
N THR A 101 -4.03 7.33 5.16
CA THR A 101 -3.37 6.26 5.91
C THR A 101 -4.29 5.05 6.06
N ASN A 102 -3.76 3.97 6.60
CA ASN A 102 -4.45 2.72 6.82
C ASN A 102 -5.63 2.87 7.81
N PRO A 103 -6.82 2.29 7.55
CA PRO A 103 -7.98 2.34 8.44
C PRO A 103 -7.71 1.86 9.87
N THR A 104 -6.88 0.84 10.07
CA THR A 104 -6.50 0.38 11.41
C THR A 104 -5.83 1.51 12.20
N LYS A 105 -4.95 2.28 11.56
CA LYS A 105 -4.30 3.43 12.20
C LYS A 105 -5.28 4.56 12.48
N ILE A 106 -6.26 4.79 11.62
CA ILE A 106 -7.31 5.78 11.85
C ILE A 106 -8.08 5.45 13.12
N LEU A 107 -8.52 4.19 13.26
CA LEU A 107 -9.26 3.72 14.44
C LEU A 107 -8.45 3.80 15.74
N GLU A 108 -7.12 3.70 15.66
CA GLU A 108 -6.24 3.87 16.82
C GLU A 108 -6.19 5.32 17.30
N ILE A 109 -6.08 6.29 16.39
CA ILE A 109 -5.79 7.69 16.73
C ILE A 109 -7.05 8.56 16.86
N VAL A 110 -8.15 8.23 16.18
CA VAL A 110 -9.42 8.97 16.28
C VAL A 110 -10.21 8.45 17.49
N LYS A 111 -10.35 9.28 18.52
CA LYS A 111 -10.93 8.85 19.81
C LYS A 111 -12.46 8.94 19.89
N ASP A 112 -13.06 9.61 18.94
CA ASP A 112 -14.50 9.92 18.92
C ASP A 112 -15.22 9.35 17.68
N THR A 113 -14.70 8.23 17.14
CA THR A 113 -15.36 7.49 16.06
C THR A 113 -16.74 7.01 16.50
N ASP A 114 -17.75 7.24 15.67
CA ASP A 114 -19.09 6.69 15.87
C ASP A 114 -19.20 5.24 15.34
N GLU A 115 -20.33 4.60 15.63
CA GLU A 115 -20.57 3.20 15.24
C GLU A 115 -20.54 3.00 13.73
N LYS A 116 -21.00 3.98 12.96
CA LYS A 116 -21.00 3.89 11.48
C LYS A 116 -19.58 3.92 10.93
N GLU A 117 -18.74 4.83 11.43
CA GLU A 117 -17.32 4.90 11.07
C GLU A 117 -16.59 3.61 11.49
N LYS A 118 -16.80 3.15 12.72
CA LYS A 118 -16.19 1.91 13.23
C LYS A 118 -16.56 0.71 12.37
N ASN A 119 -17.85 0.52 12.08
CA ASN A 119 -18.33 -0.62 11.30
C ASN A 119 -17.74 -0.65 9.89
N ILE A 120 -17.59 0.51 9.25
CA ILE A 120 -17.01 0.60 7.91
C ILE A 120 -15.49 0.41 7.95
N LEU A 121 -14.79 1.15 8.83
CA LEU A 121 -13.33 1.16 8.85
C LEU A 121 -12.73 -0.12 9.43
N SER A 122 -13.37 -0.79 10.38
CA SER A 122 -12.87 -2.04 10.97
C SER A 122 -12.89 -3.23 10.02
N SER A 123 -13.67 -3.15 8.93
CA SER A 123 -13.68 -4.18 7.89
C SER A 123 -12.42 -4.17 7.02
N PHE A 124 -11.60 -3.13 7.10
CA PHE A 124 -10.32 -3.05 6.39
C PHE A 124 -9.19 -3.47 7.32
N SER A 125 -8.90 -4.75 7.30
CA SER A 125 -7.80 -5.32 8.08
C SER A 125 -6.48 -5.31 7.32
N THR A 126 -5.38 -5.53 8.04
CA THR A 126 -4.04 -5.64 7.48
C THR A 126 -3.33 -6.88 8.00
N ASN A 127 -2.37 -7.37 7.23
CA ASN A 127 -1.42 -8.37 7.71
C ASN A 127 0.00 -7.80 7.71
N LYS A 128 0.78 -8.22 8.70
CA LYS A 128 2.19 -7.85 8.82
C LYS A 128 3.03 -8.68 7.87
N ASN A 129 3.97 -8.03 7.20
CA ASN A 129 4.89 -8.65 6.27
C ASN A 129 6.29 -8.05 6.48
N THR A 130 7.30 -8.89 6.63
CA THR A 130 8.68 -8.44 6.77
C THR A 130 9.42 -8.58 5.45
N ALA A 131 9.97 -7.48 4.97
CA ALA A 131 10.77 -7.42 3.75
C ALA A 131 12.25 -7.24 4.07
N TYR A 132 13.09 -8.01 3.40
CA TYR A 132 14.54 -7.97 3.49
C TYR A 132 15.12 -7.48 2.18
N LEU A 133 15.78 -6.31 2.19
CA LEU A 133 16.59 -5.84 1.06
C LEU A 133 17.99 -6.43 1.22
N HIS A 134 18.47 -7.21 0.24
CA HIS A 134 19.70 -7.98 0.38
C HIS A 134 20.36 -8.29 -0.96
N ASN A 135 21.58 -8.88 -0.91
CA ASN A 135 22.28 -9.38 -2.10
C ASN A 135 22.54 -10.91 -2.04
N ASP A 136 21.92 -11.64 -1.12
CA ASP A 136 22.07 -13.09 -0.99
C ASP A 136 21.36 -13.84 -2.12
N LYS A 137 22.14 -14.43 -3.03
CA LYS A 137 21.63 -15.21 -4.16
C LYS A 137 21.00 -16.56 -3.73
N SER A 138 21.21 -17.02 -2.49
CA SER A 138 20.71 -18.32 -2.03
C SER A 138 19.18 -18.37 -1.87
N LEU A 139 18.51 -17.21 -1.94
CA LEU A 139 17.05 -17.11 -1.92
C LEU A 139 16.43 -17.11 -3.33
N MET A 140 17.28 -17.13 -4.36
CA MET A 140 16.85 -17.25 -5.76
C MET A 140 16.90 -18.74 -6.20
N PRO A 141 16.19 -19.09 -7.28
CA PRO A 141 16.33 -20.44 -7.86
C PRO A 141 17.79 -20.80 -8.12
N SER A 142 18.14 -22.09 -7.98
CA SER A 142 19.52 -22.56 -8.18
C SER A 142 20.02 -22.36 -9.61
N LEU A 143 19.13 -22.54 -10.61
CA LEU A 143 19.42 -22.28 -12.02
C LEU A 143 19.16 -20.81 -12.35
N ARG A 144 20.18 -20.11 -12.82
CA ARG A 144 20.07 -18.67 -13.15
C ARG A 144 19.14 -18.40 -14.32
N GLU A 145 19.05 -19.32 -15.25
CA GLU A 145 18.23 -19.25 -16.47
C GLU A 145 16.74 -19.13 -16.16
N VAL A 146 16.30 -19.65 -15.00
CA VAL A 146 14.90 -19.57 -14.56
C VAL A 146 14.60 -18.37 -13.66
N TRP A 147 15.58 -17.48 -13.42
CA TRP A 147 15.36 -16.31 -12.61
C TRP A 147 14.37 -15.35 -13.28
N SER A 148 13.29 -15.07 -12.57
CA SER A 148 12.27 -14.12 -12.98
C SER A 148 12.34 -12.85 -12.14
N SER A 149 11.62 -11.80 -12.55
CA SER A 149 11.47 -10.58 -11.74
C SER A 149 10.84 -10.89 -10.38
N TRP A 150 9.93 -11.87 -10.34
CA TRP A 150 9.25 -12.40 -9.15
C TRP A 150 9.50 -13.89 -9.05
N ASN A 151 10.05 -14.33 -7.94
CA ASN A 151 10.35 -15.73 -7.69
C ASN A 151 9.63 -16.16 -6.42
N VAL A 152 8.62 -17.01 -6.57
CA VAL A 152 7.84 -17.54 -5.46
C VAL A 152 8.51 -18.82 -4.95
N HIS A 153 8.78 -18.86 -3.66
CA HIS A 153 9.27 -20.07 -3.00
C HIS A 153 8.16 -20.73 -2.21
N ILE A 154 7.85 -21.97 -2.55
CA ILE A 154 6.87 -22.79 -1.83
C ILE A 154 7.62 -23.90 -1.13
N PRO A 155 7.83 -23.81 0.19
CA PRO A 155 8.51 -24.86 0.94
C PRO A 155 7.66 -26.14 1.01
N LYS A 156 8.32 -27.30 1.14
CA LYS A 156 7.64 -28.60 1.25
C LYS A 156 6.77 -28.74 2.52
N LYS A 157 7.12 -28.01 3.58
CA LYS A 157 6.33 -27.96 4.82
C LYS A 157 5.27 -26.87 4.73
N LYS A 158 4.12 -27.10 5.38
CA LYS A 158 3.07 -26.08 5.51
C LYS A 158 3.64 -24.82 6.16
N VAL A 159 3.39 -23.67 5.56
CA VAL A 159 3.87 -22.37 6.04
C VAL A 159 2.70 -21.39 6.14
N ASP A 160 2.84 -20.44 7.04
CA ASP A 160 1.82 -19.42 7.29
C ASP A 160 1.87 -18.28 6.27
N TYR A 161 2.97 -18.14 5.54
CA TYR A 161 3.18 -17.06 4.58
C TYR A 161 3.74 -17.56 3.26
N ILE A 162 3.41 -16.87 2.17
CA ILE A 162 4.03 -17.09 0.87
C ILE A 162 5.30 -16.25 0.80
N SER A 163 6.42 -16.91 0.51
CA SER A 163 7.71 -16.25 0.32
C SER A 163 7.88 -15.83 -1.13
N VAL A 164 8.21 -14.54 -1.35
CA VAL A 164 8.49 -14.00 -2.68
C VAL A 164 9.82 -13.28 -2.66
N THR A 165 10.69 -13.60 -3.62
CA THR A 165 11.93 -12.85 -3.85
C THR A 165 11.86 -12.10 -5.17
N TYR A 166 11.95 -10.78 -5.09
CA TYR A 166 11.98 -9.87 -6.23
C TYR A 166 13.42 -9.64 -6.67
N TRP A 167 13.69 -9.81 -7.97
CA TRP A 167 14.98 -9.45 -8.54
C TRP A 167 14.94 -7.98 -8.97
N MET A 168 15.43 -7.11 -8.10
CA MET A 168 15.31 -5.66 -8.27
C MET A 168 16.11 -5.13 -9.45
N ASN A 169 17.25 -5.75 -9.79
CA ASN A 169 18.03 -5.36 -10.96
C ASN A 169 17.21 -5.43 -12.24
N ARG A 170 16.39 -6.49 -12.39
CA ARG A 170 15.53 -6.66 -13.56
C ARG A 170 14.29 -5.75 -13.49
N LEU A 171 13.72 -5.56 -12.30
CA LEU A 171 12.52 -4.72 -12.12
C LEU A 171 12.81 -3.24 -12.34
N GLN A 172 13.97 -2.75 -11.92
CA GLN A 172 14.31 -1.32 -11.95
C GLN A 172 15.51 -0.98 -12.83
N ASN A 173 15.90 -1.92 -13.71
CA ASN A 173 17.04 -1.74 -14.62
C ASN A 173 18.34 -1.31 -13.92
N ILE A 174 18.61 -1.90 -12.75
CA ILE A 174 19.83 -1.66 -11.97
C ILE A 174 20.97 -2.52 -12.54
N ASN A 175 22.20 -2.02 -12.52
CA ASN A 175 23.38 -2.74 -13.00
C ASN A 175 23.51 -4.12 -12.31
N ASN A 176 23.63 -5.17 -13.13
CA ASN A 176 23.71 -6.56 -12.67
C ASN A 176 25.02 -6.94 -11.95
N SER A 177 26.07 -6.11 -12.02
CA SER A 177 27.32 -6.32 -11.27
C SER A 177 27.10 -6.27 -9.75
N LYS A 178 26.05 -5.61 -9.31
CA LYS A 178 25.65 -5.49 -7.91
C LYS A 178 24.26 -6.12 -7.72
N PRO A 179 24.16 -7.43 -7.45
CA PRO A 179 22.87 -8.10 -7.29
C PRO A 179 22.08 -7.49 -6.13
N LEU A 180 20.79 -7.23 -6.39
CA LEU A 180 19.88 -6.64 -5.43
C LEU A 180 18.55 -7.39 -5.45
N PHE A 181 18.15 -7.89 -4.30
CA PHE A 181 16.92 -8.64 -4.09
C PHE A 181 16.10 -8.01 -2.97
N LEU A 182 14.79 -8.15 -3.08
CA LEU A 182 13.86 -7.90 -1.98
C LEU A 182 13.09 -9.19 -1.70
N SER A 183 13.30 -9.79 -0.55
CA SER A 183 12.54 -10.99 -0.15
C SER A 183 11.48 -10.62 0.88
N LEU A 184 10.23 -10.95 0.56
CA LEU A 184 9.09 -10.78 1.44
C LEU A 184 8.76 -12.12 2.13
N ASN A 185 8.68 -12.10 3.45
CA ASN A 185 8.42 -13.27 4.29
C ASN A 185 9.27 -14.49 3.89
N PRO A 186 10.60 -14.39 3.77
CA PRO A 186 11.42 -15.49 3.31
C PRO A 186 11.37 -16.64 4.31
N SER A 187 11.13 -17.86 3.81
CA SER A 187 11.14 -19.08 4.62
C SER A 187 12.52 -19.44 5.18
N LYS A 188 13.58 -18.92 4.54
CA LYS A 188 14.96 -18.93 5.00
C LYS A 188 15.48 -17.50 4.98
N LEU A 189 15.98 -16.99 6.09
CA LEU A 189 16.51 -15.64 6.16
C LEU A 189 17.77 -15.48 5.29
N PRO A 190 17.95 -14.29 4.65
CA PRO A 190 19.21 -13.96 4.01
C PRO A 190 20.36 -13.99 5.02
N LYS A 191 21.58 -14.24 4.55
CA LYS A 191 22.78 -14.14 5.39
C LYS A 191 22.88 -12.72 5.96
N GLU A 192 23.10 -12.58 7.25
CA GLU A 192 23.11 -11.30 7.97
C GLU A 192 23.97 -10.25 7.27
N LYS A 193 25.22 -10.62 6.91
CA LYS A 193 26.16 -9.73 6.20
C LYS A 193 25.72 -9.31 4.79
N SER A 194 24.68 -9.90 4.26
CA SER A 194 24.12 -9.57 2.95
C SER A 194 22.87 -8.69 3.03
N ILE A 195 22.37 -8.40 4.23
CA ILE A 195 21.17 -7.60 4.46
C ILE A 195 21.55 -6.12 4.47
N PHE A 196 20.90 -5.33 3.64
CA PHE A 196 21.03 -3.87 3.61
C PHE A 196 19.99 -3.19 4.49
N LYS A 197 18.75 -3.73 4.50
CA LYS A 197 17.64 -3.15 5.27
C LYS A 197 16.57 -4.20 5.54
N ILE A 198 15.94 -4.10 6.71
CA ILE A 198 14.73 -4.85 7.07
C ILE A 198 13.60 -3.82 7.22
N ILE A 199 12.43 -4.12 6.67
CA ILE A 199 11.29 -3.22 6.68
C ILE A 199 10.05 -4.06 6.99
N ASP A 200 9.29 -3.66 8.01
CA ASP A 200 7.99 -4.23 8.30
C ASP A 200 6.90 -3.42 7.60
N TYR A 201 6.05 -4.12 6.87
CA TYR A 201 4.90 -3.58 6.15
C TYR A 201 3.59 -4.10 6.72
N GLU A 202 2.57 -3.29 6.64
CA GLU A 202 1.18 -3.69 6.83
C GLU A 202 0.46 -3.64 5.48
N HIS A 203 0.18 -4.81 4.91
CA HIS A 203 -0.55 -4.91 3.66
C HIS A 203 -2.04 -5.10 3.91
N PRO A 204 -2.93 -4.38 3.18
CA PRO A 204 -4.36 -4.57 3.32
C PRO A 204 -4.78 -5.99 2.92
N ILE A 205 -5.73 -6.54 3.66
CA ILE A 205 -6.40 -7.80 3.34
C ILE A 205 -7.68 -7.46 2.56
N PHE A 206 -7.90 -8.17 1.47
CA PHE A 206 -9.08 -8.02 0.62
C PHE A 206 -9.96 -9.26 0.76
N ASP A 207 -11.00 -9.15 1.56
CA ASP A 207 -12.03 -10.15 1.79
C ASP A 207 -13.43 -9.63 1.40
N LEU A 208 -14.45 -10.45 1.60
CA LEU A 208 -15.84 -10.06 1.30
C LEU A 208 -16.29 -8.87 2.16
N GLY A 209 -15.87 -8.81 3.42
CA GLY A 209 -16.20 -7.69 4.33
C GLY A 209 -15.64 -6.36 3.84
N SER A 210 -14.37 -6.36 3.38
CA SER A 210 -13.73 -5.17 2.83
C SER A 210 -14.40 -4.70 1.53
N ILE A 211 -14.86 -5.62 0.67
CA ILE A 211 -15.60 -5.26 -0.56
C ILE A 211 -16.93 -4.57 -0.25
N ASP A 212 -17.69 -5.09 0.70
CA ASP A 212 -18.98 -4.49 1.07
C ASP A 212 -18.77 -3.14 1.78
N SER A 213 -17.75 -3.02 2.60
CA SER A 213 -17.41 -1.76 3.25
C SER A 213 -16.89 -0.69 2.28
N LYS A 214 -16.21 -1.08 1.18
CA LYS A 214 -15.87 -0.14 0.08
C LYS A 214 -17.11 0.54 -0.50
N LYS A 215 -18.22 -0.20 -0.70
CA LYS A 215 -19.48 0.35 -1.19
C LYS A 215 -20.14 1.31 -0.18
N GLN A 216 -19.78 1.18 1.10
CA GLN A 216 -20.33 2.00 2.16
C GLN A 216 -19.45 3.21 2.52
N LEU A 217 -18.17 3.19 2.13
CA LEU A 217 -17.21 4.28 2.38
C LEU A 217 -17.74 5.67 1.96
N PRO A 218 -18.45 5.85 0.83
CA PRO A 218 -19.05 7.13 0.49
C PRO A 218 -20.01 7.71 1.53
N LYS A 219 -20.61 6.87 2.39
CA LYS A 219 -21.58 7.30 3.43
C LYS A 219 -20.91 8.00 4.63
N ILE A 220 -19.58 7.85 4.78
CA ILE A 220 -18.82 8.52 5.85
C ILE A 220 -17.87 9.59 5.31
N GLN A 221 -17.79 9.77 4.00
CA GLN A 221 -17.01 10.85 3.40
C GLN A 221 -17.61 12.22 3.73
N GLY A 222 -16.84 13.08 4.37
CA GLY A 222 -17.26 14.41 4.82
C GLY A 222 -18.01 14.40 6.16
N HIS A 223 -18.33 13.24 6.73
CA HIS A 223 -18.94 13.15 8.04
C HIS A 223 -18.02 13.75 9.10
N ARG A 224 -18.51 14.71 9.87
CA ARG A 224 -17.73 15.46 10.87
C ARG A 224 -16.43 16.06 10.28
N ASN A 225 -16.52 16.58 9.04
CA ASN A 225 -15.39 17.17 8.28
C ASN A 225 -14.20 16.22 8.07
N THR A 226 -14.47 14.91 8.08
CA THR A 226 -13.47 13.85 7.96
C THR A 226 -13.59 13.15 6.63
N TRP A 227 -12.44 12.94 5.96
CA TRP A 227 -12.36 12.39 4.62
C TRP A 227 -11.32 11.27 4.57
N TYR A 228 -11.53 10.31 3.69
CA TYR A 228 -10.72 9.10 3.61
C TYR A 228 -10.29 8.85 2.17
N CYS A 229 -9.01 8.60 1.94
CA CYS A 229 -8.46 8.14 0.67
C CYS A 229 -7.30 7.15 0.91
N GLY A 230 -6.86 6.49 -0.15
CA GLY A 230 -5.74 5.56 -0.09
C GLY A 230 -5.99 4.30 -0.92
N ALA A 231 -4.94 3.59 -1.26
CA ALA A 231 -5.00 2.37 -2.08
C ALA A 231 -5.86 1.25 -1.45
N TRP A 232 -6.02 1.24 -0.13
CA TRP A 232 -6.87 0.30 0.61
C TRP A 232 -8.35 0.38 0.24
N SER A 233 -8.81 1.55 -0.24
CA SER A 233 -10.18 1.73 -0.72
C SER A 233 -10.42 1.13 -2.12
N GLY A 234 -9.36 0.77 -2.84
CA GLY A 234 -9.38 0.06 -4.11
C GLY A 234 -8.84 -1.39 -3.99
N ASN A 235 -7.92 -1.76 -4.85
CA ASN A 235 -7.29 -3.09 -4.90
C ASN A 235 -5.86 -3.10 -4.34
N GLY A 236 -5.40 -2.00 -3.73
CA GLY A 236 -4.12 -1.88 -3.07
C GLY A 236 -2.96 -1.41 -3.96
N PHE A 237 -3.23 -0.92 -5.17
CA PHE A 237 -2.21 -0.45 -6.10
C PHE A 237 -2.09 1.08 -6.13
N HIS A 238 -1.01 1.59 -6.73
CA HIS A 238 -0.77 3.03 -6.84
C HIS A 238 -1.93 3.77 -7.54
N GLU A 239 -2.50 3.18 -8.58
CA GLU A 239 -3.63 3.74 -9.32
C GLU A 239 -4.88 3.86 -8.43
N ASP A 240 -5.13 2.88 -7.56
CA ASP A 240 -6.25 2.96 -6.60
C ASP A 240 -6.05 4.13 -5.62
N GLY A 241 -4.80 4.35 -5.20
CA GLY A 241 -4.46 5.47 -4.33
C GLY A 241 -4.74 6.82 -4.97
N ILE A 242 -4.27 7.03 -6.23
CA ILE A 242 -4.49 8.30 -6.93
C ILE A 242 -5.98 8.48 -7.27
N ASN A 243 -6.68 7.45 -7.73
CA ASN A 243 -8.10 7.50 -8.05
C ASN A 243 -8.93 7.89 -6.83
N SER A 244 -8.65 7.30 -5.66
CA SER A 244 -9.35 7.68 -4.42
C SER A 244 -9.15 9.16 -4.05
N SER A 245 -7.96 9.70 -4.31
CA SER A 245 -7.63 11.10 -4.06
C SER A 245 -8.30 12.03 -5.08
N VAL A 246 -8.38 11.62 -6.35
CA VAL A 246 -9.09 12.33 -7.42
C VAL A 246 -10.59 12.43 -7.10
N GLU A 247 -11.21 11.33 -6.73
CA GLU A 247 -12.63 11.32 -6.34
C GLU A 247 -12.90 12.21 -5.12
N LEU A 248 -11.97 12.26 -4.18
CA LEU A 248 -12.05 13.17 -3.06
C LEU A 248 -11.90 14.64 -3.49
N ALA A 249 -10.94 14.96 -4.35
CA ALA A 249 -10.72 16.29 -4.88
C ALA A 249 -11.96 16.84 -5.62
N LYS A 250 -12.64 15.98 -6.39
CA LYS A 250 -13.91 16.34 -7.05
C LYS A 250 -15.00 16.74 -6.04
N LYS A 251 -15.05 16.09 -4.85
CA LYS A 251 -16.00 16.49 -3.79
C LYS A 251 -15.72 17.87 -3.22
N PHE A 252 -14.48 18.34 -3.28
CA PHE A 252 -14.09 19.72 -2.96
C PHE A 252 -14.24 20.70 -4.14
N GLY A 253 -14.84 20.27 -5.27
CA GLY A 253 -15.02 21.10 -6.46
C GLY A 253 -13.72 21.38 -7.22
N ILE A 254 -12.68 20.61 -6.99
CA ILE A 254 -11.38 20.78 -7.66
C ILE A 254 -11.46 20.13 -9.04
N LYS A 255 -11.16 20.93 -10.08
CA LYS A 255 -11.01 20.42 -11.45
C LYS A 255 -9.71 19.65 -11.59
N ILE A 256 -9.79 18.46 -12.11
CA ILE A 256 -8.61 17.62 -12.36
C ILE A 256 -7.97 18.02 -13.68
N LEU A 257 -6.66 18.29 -13.66
CA LEU A 257 -5.95 18.90 -14.81
C LEU A 257 -5.72 17.94 -15.99
N TRP A 258 -5.89 16.65 -15.79
CA TRP A 258 -5.63 15.60 -16.80
C TRP A 258 -6.87 14.79 -17.19
N GLU A 259 -8.05 15.18 -16.78
CA GLU A 259 -9.35 14.62 -17.22
C GLU A 259 -9.99 15.45 -18.33
#